data_447c9bf98d5c30a2ef04ead671f67092
#
_entry.id   447c9bf98d5c30a2ef04ead671f67092
#
_cell.length_a   1.000
_cell.length_b   1.000
_cell.length_c   1.000
_cell.angle_alpha   90.00
_cell.angle_beta   90.00
_cell.angle_gamma   90.00
#
_symmetry.space_group_name_H-M   'P 1'
#
loop_
_entity.id
_entity.type
_entity.pdbx_description
1 polymer ?
#
loop_
_entity_poly.entity_id
_entity_poly.type
_entity_poly.pdbx_seq_one_letter_code
_entity_poly.pdbx_strand_id
1 'polypeptide(L)'
;HVIYRLDTGGMENGLVNLINRLPRERFSHSIFCLTHATAFRRRISRDDVEIIEFHKPAGKHPVTYWRVYRELRRVRPDIVHTRNFGTLDMAWVARLAGCQIRIHGEHGWSADDPRGISRKYRRLRRICDHAIYGHVAVSHDIQRWLLDVIGIAEAKLITIHNGVDLTRFKSDGMPAREGLAPE
;
A
#
# COMPACT_ATOMS: atom_id res chain seq x y z
N HIS A 1 -2.18 -8.43 1.06
CA HIS A 1 -1.76 -7.11 0.55
C HIS A 1 -2.32 -6.87 -0.84
N VAL A 2 -2.90 -5.71 -1.10
CA VAL A 2 -3.39 -5.33 -2.43
C VAL A 2 -2.55 -4.14 -2.91
N ILE A 3 -1.86 -4.33 -4.03
CA ILE A 3 -1.00 -3.32 -4.66
C ILE A 3 -1.34 -3.20 -6.14
N TYR A 4 -1.01 -2.07 -6.75
CA TYR A 4 -1.28 -1.87 -8.16
C TYR A 4 -0.40 -2.79 -9.03
N ARG A 5 0.90 -2.84 -8.74
CA ARG A 5 1.89 -3.76 -9.35
C ARG A 5 2.99 -4.07 -8.34
N LEU A 6 3.70 -5.17 -8.53
CA LEU A 6 4.91 -5.49 -7.78
C LEU A 6 6.13 -5.24 -8.66
N ASP A 7 6.73 -4.09 -8.50
CA ASP A 7 7.84 -3.62 -9.33
C ASP A 7 8.89 -2.89 -8.47
N THR A 8 9.94 -2.36 -9.08
CA THR A 8 10.93 -1.57 -8.37
C THR A 8 10.33 -0.25 -7.90
N GLY A 9 10.25 -0.07 -6.58
CA GLY A 9 9.70 1.13 -5.96
C GLY A 9 9.87 1.13 -4.44
N GLY A 10 9.77 2.31 -3.83
CA GLY A 10 9.94 2.46 -2.37
C GLY A 10 8.88 1.74 -1.55
N MET A 11 7.62 1.83 -1.98
CA MET A 11 6.49 1.15 -1.33
C MET A 11 6.62 -0.36 -1.46
N GLU A 12 6.94 -0.87 -2.65
CA GLU A 12 7.14 -2.28 -2.93
C GLU A 12 8.33 -2.85 -2.17
N ASN A 13 9.42 -2.08 -2.08
CA ASN A 13 10.59 -2.46 -1.28
C ASN A 13 10.23 -2.57 0.21
N GLY A 14 9.47 -1.62 0.74
CA GLY A 14 8.95 -1.68 2.11
C GLY A 14 8.07 -2.91 2.36
N LEU A 15 7.20 -3.25 1.40
CA LEU A 15 6.35 -4.44 1.46
C LEU A 15 7.17 -5.73 1.51
N VAL A 16 8.15 -5.87 0.60
CA VAL A 16 9.04 -7.06 0.56
C VAL A 16 9.85 -7.18 1.85
N ASN A 17 10.40 -6.09 2.35
CA ASN A 17 11.13 -6.09 3.62
C ASN A 17 10.24 -6.49 4.80
N LEU A 18 9.00 -6.00 4.84
CA LEU A 18 8.03 -6.37 5.86
C LEU A 18 7.74 -7.88 5.83
N ILE A 19 7.43 -8.41 4.65
CA ILE A 19 7.11 -9.84 4.46
C ILE A 19 8.27 -10.73 4.87
N ASN A 20 9.48 -10.39 4.43
CA ASN A 20 10.68 -11.19 4.71
C ASN A 20 11.08 -11.19 6.20
N ARG A 21 10.67 -10.18 6.97
CA ARG A 21 11.04 -10.02 8.40
C ARG A 21 9.98 -10.49 9.37
N LEU A 22 8.72 -10.55 8.96
CA LEU A 22 7.66 -11.03 9.85
C LEU A 22 7.77 -12.55 10.04
N PRO A 23 7.64 -13.04 11.29
CA PRO A 23 7.75 -14.45 11.59
C PRO A 23 6.62 -15.24 10.92
N ARG A 24 6.99 -16.32 10.21
CA ARG A 24 6.04 -17.13 9.42
C ARG A 24 5.05 -17.89 10.30
N GLU A 25 5.39 -18.13 11.54
CA GLU A 25 4.53 -18.82 12.52
C GLU A 25 3.32 -17.97 12.93
N ARG A 26 3.43 -16.64 12.73
CA ARG A 26 2.38 -15.69 13.12
C ARG A 26 1.72 -15.00 11.93
N PHE A 27 2.40 -14.92 10.79
CA PHE A 27 1.95 -14.14 9.64
C PHE A 27 2.11 -14.94 8.36
N SER A 28 1.00 -15.26 7.71
CA SER A 28 0.95 -15.67 6.31
C SER A 28 0.63 -14.48 5.41
N HIS A 29 1.14 -14.47 4.20
CA HIS A 29 0.97 -13.36 3.29
C HIS A 29 0.53 -13.80 1.91
N SER A 30 -0.41 -13.04 1.34
CA SER A 30 -0.74 -13.09 -0.09
C SER A 30 -0.63 -11.69 -0.68
N ILE A 31 -0.08 -11.59 -1.88
CA ILE A 31 0.06 -10.32 -2.60
C ILE A 31 -0.86 -10.36 -3.82
N PHE A 32 -1.81 -9.44 -3.85
CA PHE A 32 -2.73 -9.23 -4.96
C PHE A 32 -2.20 -8.06 -5.79
N CYS A 33 -1.62 -8.37 -6.95
CA CYS A 33 -1.17 -7.38 -7.92
C CYS A 33 -2.32 -7.09 -8.88
N LEU A 34 -2.89 -5.89 -8.86
CA LEU A 34 -3.99 -5.57 -9.78
C LEU A 34 -3.56 -5.71 -11.24
N THR A 35 -2.32 -5.38 -11.56
CA THR A 35 -1.76 -5.59 -12.89
C THR A 35 -0.84 -6.82 -12.91
N HIS A 36 0.45 -6.66 -12.66
CA HIS A 36 1.44 -7.73 -12.78
C HIS A 36 2.54 -7.61 -11.71
N ALA A 37 3.33 -8.67 -11.58
CA ALA A 37 4.56 -8.71 -10.81
C ALA A 37 5.76 -8.88 -11.75
N THR A 38 6.78 -8.03 -11.59
CA THR A 38 8.02 -8.12 -12.36
C THR A 38 9.03 -9.09 -11.70
N ALA A 39 10.26 -9.16 -12.23
CA ALA A 39 11.35 -9.89 -11.60
C ALA A 39 11.63 -9.44 -10.16
N PHE A 40 11.12 -8.29 -9.72
CA PHE A 40 11.20 -7.79 -8.36
C PHE A 40 10.61 -8.78 -7.32
N ARG A 41 9.67 -9.63 -7.72
CA ARG A 41 9.11 -10.71 -6.90
C ARG A 41 10.19 -11.66 -6.32
N ARG A 42 11.34 -11.81 -7.00
CA ARG A 42 12.45 -12.66 -6.55
C ARG A 42 13.10 -12.17 -5.26
N ARG A 43 12.82 -10.94 -4.83
CA ARG A 43 13.30 -10.39 -3.56
C ARG A 43 12.52 -10.87 -2.35
N ILE A 44 11.37 -11.51 -2.56
CA ILE A 44 10.63 -12.21 -1.51
C ILE A 44 11.36 -13.53 -1.26
N SER A 45 11.97 -13.65 -0.09
CA SER A 45 12.75 -14.82 0.32
C SER A 45 11.91 -15.95 0.90
N ARG A 46 10.61 -15.69 1.13
CA ARG A 46 9.65 -16.66 1.67
C ARG A 46 8.98 -17.42 0.53
N ASP A 47 8.92 -18.74 0.66
CA ASP A 47 8.30 -19.67 -0.29
C ASP A 47 6.78 -19.86 -0.07
N ASP A 48 6.28 -19.43 1.10
CA ASP A 48 4.87 -19.52 1.50
C ASP A 48 4.04 -18.28 1.10
N VAL A 49 4.58 -17.37 0.28
CA VAL A 49 3.87 -16.15 -0.16
C VAL A 49 3.24 -16.36 -1.53
N GLU A 50 1.92 -16.38 -1.56
CA GLU A 50 1.17 -16.44 -2.82
C GLU A 50 1.11 -15.06 -3.49
N ILE A 51 1.49 -14.97 -4.77
CA ILE A 51 1.38 -13.76 -5.59
C ILE A 51 0.37 -13.99 -6.69
N ILE A 52 -0.72 -13.22 -6.68
CA ILE A 52 -1.83 -13.34 -7.61
C ILE A 52 -1.88 -12.10 -8.50
N GLU A 53 -1.78 -12.32 -9.80
CA GLU A 53 -1.80 -11.27 -10.82
C GLU A 53 -3.17 -11.22 -11.50
N PHE A 54 -3.80 -10.02 -11.50
CA PHE A 54 -5.13 -9.86 -12.07
C PHE A 54 -5.13 -9.33 -13.50
N HIS A 55 -4.00 -8.80 -13.98
CA HIS A 55 -3.83 -8.23 -15.33
C HIS A 55 -4.92 -7.21 -15.68
N LYS A 56 -5.23 -6.35 -14.70
CA LYS A 56 -6.27 -5.33 -14.83
C LYS A 56 -5.91 -4.36 -15.95
N PRO A 57 -6.78 -4.18 -16.95
CA PRO A 57 -6.61 -3.14 -17.94
C PRO A 57 -6.76 -1.74 -17.35
N ALA A 58 -6.40 -0.71 -18.09
CA ALA A 58 -6.58 0.67 -17.69
C ALA A 58 -8.06 0.97 -17.36
N GLY A 59 -8.27 1.88 -16.42
CA GLY A 59 -9.62 2.30 -15.99
C GLY A 59 -10.29 1.34 -15.01
N LYS A 60 -11.61 1.51 -14.83
CA LYS A 60 -12.44 0.63 -14.01
C LYS A 60 -12.81 -0.61 -14.81
N HIS A 61 -12.62 -1.80 -14.23
CA HIS A 61 -12.86 -3.07 -14.90
C HIS A 61 -13.65 -4.03 -14.00
N PRO A 62 -14.98 -4.14 -14.17
CA PRO A 62 -15.85 -4.93 -13.28
C PRO A 62 -15.41 -6.39 -13.10
N VAL A 63 -14.93 -7.02 -14.16
CA VAL A 63 -14.44 -8.41 -14.10
C VAL A 63 -13.25 -8.55 -13.15
N THR A 64 -12.35 -7.56 -13.11
CA THR A 64 -11.24 -7.58 -12.15
C THR A 64 -11.74 -7.46 -10.71
N TYR A 65 -12.69 -6.59 -10.44
CA TYR A 65 -13.28 -6.45 -9.09
C TYR A 65 -13.91 -7.78 -8.64
N TRP A 66 -14.63 -8.44 -9.52
CA TRP A 66 -15.23 -9.74 -9.23
C TRP A 66 -14.17 -10.84 -9.01
N ARG A 67 -13.09 -10.87 -9.82
CA ARG A 67 -11.97 -11.80 -9.61
C ARG A 67 -11.28 -11.57 -8.26
N VAL A 68 -10.99 -10.30 -7.91
CA VAL A 68 -10.43 -9.94 -6.60
C VAL A 68 -11.36 -10.36 -5.47
N TYR A 69 -12.67 -10.11 -5.61
CA TYR A 69 -13.67 -10.58 -4.63
C TYR A 69 -13.61 -12.09 -4.43
N ARG A 70 -13.60 -12.87 -5.51
CA ARG A 70 -13.51 -14.34 -5.44
C ARG A 70 -12.24 -14.80 -4.73
N GLU A 71 -11.11 -14.22 -5.07
CA GLU A 71 -9.83 -14.57 -4.45
C GLU A 71 -9.78 -14.19 -2.97
N LEU A 72 -10.33 -13.05 -2.58
CA LEU A 72 -10.48 -12.68 -1.16
C LEU A 72 -11.37 -13.67 -0.41
N ARG A 73 -12.45 -14.16 -1.05
CA ARG A 73 -13.30 -15.22 -0.48
C ARG A 73 -12.60 -16.57 -0.38
N ARG A 74 -11.66 -16.89 -1.27
CA ARG A 74 -10.84 -18.10 -1.23
C ARG A 74 -9.80 -18.02 -0.13
N VAL A 75 -9.03 -16.94 -0.11
CA VAL A 75 -7.91 -16.73 0.83
C VAL A 75 -8.40 -16.46 2.26
N ARG A 76 -9.56 -15.80 2.41
CA ARG A 76 -10.15 -15.39 3.70
C ARG A 76 -9.16 -14.68 4.63
N PRO A 77 -8.53 -13.59 4.19
CA PRO A 77 -7.53 -12.92 5.00
C PRO A 77 -8.17 -12.24 6.22
N ASP A 78 -7.49 -12.27 7.36
CA ASP A 78 -7.87 -11.48 8.55
C ASP A 78 -7.75 -9.99 8.29
N ILE A 79 -6.70 -9.60 7.55
CA ILE A 79 -6.38 -8.20 7.23
C ILE A 79 -6.20 -8.04 5.73
N VAL A 80 -6.90 -7.09 5.14
CA VAL A 80 -6.60 -6.59 3.78
C VAL A 80 -5.94 -5.22 3.90
N HIS A 81 -4.72 -5.10 3.37
CA HIS A 81 -3.97 -3.86 3.34
C HIS A 81 -3.81 -3.38 1.90
N THR A 82 -4.56 -2.36 1.52
CA THR A 82 -4.47 -1.65 0.23
C THR A 82 -3.44 -0.53 0.31
N ARG A 83 -2.75 -0.21 -0.79
CA ARG A 83 -1.70 0.82 -0.81
C ARG A 83 -1.85 1.76 -1.98
N ASN A 84 -1.74 3.06 -1.69
CA ASN A 84 -1.87 4.16 -2.63
C ASN A 84 -3.23 4.21 -3.34
N PHE A 85 -3.48 5.31 -4.01
CA PHE A 85 -4.75 5.62 -4.66
C PHE A 85 -5.21 4.53 -5.65
N GLY A 86 -4.29 3.90 -6.36
CA GLY A 86 -4.60 2.89 -7.37
C GLY A 86 -5.30 1.62 -6.86
N THR A 87 -5.29 1.39 -5.54
CA THR A 87 -5.95 0.24 -4.90
C THR A 87 -7.00 0.63 -3.87
N LEU A 88 -7.27 1.91 -3.74
CA LEU A 88 -8.14 2.46 -2.69
C LEU A 88 -9.56 1.84 -2.71
N ASP A 89 -10.12 1.68 -3.88
CA ASP A 89 -11.47 1.12 -4.09
C ASP A 89 -11.57 -0.38 -3.79
N MET A 90 -10.43 -1.08 -3.71
CA MET A 90 -10.38 -2.48 -3.28
C MET A 90 -10.79 -2.66 -1.81
N ALA A 91 -10.79 -1.59 -1.01
CA ALA A 91 -11.33 -1.63 0.35
C ALA A 91 -12.82 -2.00 0.37
N TRP A 92 -13.61 -1.53 -0.62
CA TRP A 92 -15.00 -1.92 -0.79
C TRP A 92 -15.14 -3.39 -1.19
N VAL A 93 -14.27 -3.87 -2.10
CA VAL A 93 -14.25 -5.29 -2.50
C VAL A 93 -13.94 -6.18 -1.31
N ALA A 94 -12.96 -5.79 -0.49
CA ALA A 94 -12.60 -6.52 0.72
C ALA A 94 -13.73 -6.52 1.76
N ARG A 95 -14.44 -5.39 1.92
CA ARG A 95 -15.62 -5.31 2.79
C ARG A 95 -16.72 -6.26 2.33
N LEU A 96 -17.04 -6.27 1.04
CA LEU A 96 -18.03 -7.16 0.45
C LEU A 96 -17.61 -8.63 0.55
N ALA A 97 -16.31 -8.93 0.48
CA ALA A 97 -15.77 -10.27 0.67
C ALA A 97 -15.81 -10.75 2.15
N GLY A 98 -16.19 -9.87 3.09
CA GLY A 98 -16.33 -10.20 4.51
C GLY A 98 -15.06 -9.98 5.34
N CYS A 99 -14.00 -9.36 4.80
CA CYS A 99 -12.81 -9.04 5.58
C CYS A 99 -13.14 -7.93 6.59
N GLN A 100 -12.90 -8.20 7.88
CA GLN A 100 -13.24 -7.29 8.97
C GLN A 100 -12.22 -6.14 9.09
N ILE A 101 -10.92 -6.43 8.95
CA ILE A 101 -9.86 -5.45 9.12
C ILE A 101 -9.33 -5.03 7.74
N ARG A 102 -9.63 -3.81 7.35
CA ARG A 102 -9.22 -3.22 6.07
C ARG A 102 -8.40 -1.97 6.33
N ILE A 103 -7.12 -2.05 6.02
CA ILE A 103 -6.16 -0.97 6.24
C ILE A 103 -5.81 -0.35 4.88
N HIS A 104 -5.64 0.96 4.85
CA HIS A 104 -5.17 1.67 3.67
C HIS A 104 -3.91 2.49 3.97
N GLY A 105 -2.85 2.28 3.20
CA GLY A 105 -1.59 3.02 3.30
C GLY A 105 -1.46 4.06 2.19
N GLU A 106 -1.22 5.32 2.55
CA GLU A 106 -0.81 6.37 1.62
C GLU A 106 0.72 6.55 1.69
N HIS A 107 1.39 6.19 0.60
CA HIS A 107 2.87 6.19 0.51
C HIS A 107 3.43 7.35 -0.31
N GLY A 108 2.61 8.32 -0.67
CA GLY A 108 2.97 9.49 -1.46
C GLY A 108 1.83 9.99 -2.32
N TRP A 109 2.11 11.02 -3.08
CA TRP A 109 1.15 11.61 -4.00
C TRP A 109 0.99 10.73 -5.24
N SER A 110 -0.23 10.66 -5.77
CA SER A 110 -0.50 10.01 -7.06
C SER A 110 0.13 10.82 -8.20
N ALA A 111 0.67 10.16 -9.23
CA ALA A 111 1.16 10.83 -10.43
C ALA A 111 0.08 11.70 -11.11
N ASP A 112 -1.19 11.26 -11.01
CA ASP A 112 -2.34 12.00 -11.56
C ASP A 112 -2.81 13.16 -10.66
N ASP A 113 -2.27 13.25 -9.42
CA ASP A 113 -2.60 14.31 -8.46
C ASP A 113 -1.40 14.58 -7.54
N PRO A 114 -0.29 15.11 -8.08
CA PRO A 114 1.00 15.24 -7.37
C PRO A 114 0.98 16.24 -6.23
N ARG A 115 -0.09 17.01 -6.07
CA ARG A 115 -0.29 17.96 -4.96
C ARG A 115 -1.46 17.59 -4.06
N GLY A 116 -2.20 16.53 -4.35
CA GLY A 116 -3.37 16.13 -3.59
C GLY A 116 -4.53 17.15 -3.63
N ILE A 117 -4.61 17.96 -4.69
CA ILE A 117 -5.59 19.07 -4.80
C ILE A 117 -6.85 18.70 -5.59
N SER A 118 -6.84 17.61 -6.32
CA SER A 118 -7.97 17.19 -7.16
C SER A 118 -9.22 16.91 -6.32
N ARG A 119 -10.27 17.70 -6.54
CA ARG A 119 -11.58 17.52 -5.86
C ARG A 119 -12.16 16.12 -6.07
N LYS A 120 -11.99 15.56 -7.28
CA LYS A 120 -12.43 14.20 -7.63
C LYS A 120 -11.75 13.16 -6.75
N TYR A 121 -10.42 13.21 -6.63
CA TYR A 121 -9.65 12.22 -5.86
C TYR A 121 -9.84 12.37 -4.36
N ARG A 122 -10.02 13.60 -3.87
CA ARG A 122 -10.41 13.85 -2.46
C ARG A 122 -11.77 13.24 -2.15
N ARG A 123 -12.77 13.47 -3.03
CA ARG A 123 -14.11 12.88 -2.86
C ARG A 123 -14.07 11.35 -2.86
N LEU A 124 -13.29 10.74 -3.75
CA LEU A 124 -13.12 9.29 -3.78
C LEU A 124 -12.51 8.74 -2.49
N ARG A 125 -11.51 9.42 -1.93
CA ARG A 125 -10.93 9.03 -0.63
C ARG A 125 -11.95 9.07 0.50
N ARG A 126 -12.74 10.12 0.58
CA ARG A 126 -13.83 10.23 1.58
C ARG A 126 -14.87 9.12 1.45
N ILE A 127 -15.26 8.78 0.23
CA ILE A 127 -16.20 7.68 -0.03
C ILE A 127 -15.58 6.34 0.38
N CYS A 128 -14.31 6.11 0.03
CA CYS A 128 -13.65 4.85 0.35
C CYS A 128 -13.32 4.72 1.85
N ASP A 129 -13.17 5.83 2.59
CA ASP A 129 -12.98 5.82 4.04
C ASP A 129 -14.06 5.03 4.77
N HIS A 130 -15.31 5.04 4.29
CA HIS A 130 -16.40 4.24 4.87
C HIS A 130 -16.18 2.72 4.77
N ALA A 131 -15.30 2.27 3.89
CA ALA A 131 -14.92 0.86 3.80
C ALA A 131 -13.61 0.54 4.50
N ILE A 132 -12.88 1.55 5.00
CA ILE A 132 -11.54 1.40 5.60
C ILE A 132 -11.69 1.46 7.12
N TYR A 133 -11.04 0.50 7.79
CA TYR A 133 -10.99 0.43 9.25
C TYR A 133 -9.95 1.40 9.81
N GLY A 134 -8.76 1.48 9.17
CA GLY A 134 -7.68 2.36 9.59
C GLY A 134 -6.76 2.77 8.43
N HIS A 135 -6.19 3.94 8.56
CA HIS A 135 -5.24 4.51 7.61
C HIS A 135 -3.83 4.55 8.16
N VAL A 136 -2.85 4.33 7.30
CA VAL A 136 -1.43 4.48 7.58
C VAL A 136 -0.86 5.57 6.68
N ALA A 137 -0.32 6.62 7.28
CA ALA A 137 0.46 7.66 6.59
C ALA A 137 1.96 7.37 6.74
N VAL A 138 2.76 7.55 5.71
CA VAL A 138 4.22 7.32 5.80
C VAL A 138 5.01 8.56 6.20
N SER A 139 4.35 9.70 6.33
CA SER A 139 4.95 10.95 6.79
C SER A 139 3.93 11.83 7.50
N HIS A 140 4.41 12.78 8.30
CA HIS A 140 3.55 13.77 8.95
C HIS A 140 2.86 14.70 7.96
N ASP A 141 3.42 14.94 6.78
CA ASP A 141 2.77 15.76 5.75
C ASP A 141 1.55 15.04 5.17
N ILE A 142 1.68 13.75 4.87
CA ILE A 142 0.55 12.92 4.44
C ILE A 142 -0.48 12.79 5.56
N GLN A 143 -0.05 12.63 6.80
CA GLN A 143 -0.95 12.58 7.96
C GLN A 143 -1.78 13.87 8.05
N ARG A 144 -1.14 15.04 8.07
CA ARG A 144 -1.83 16.33 8.13
C ARG A 144 -2.80 16.49 6.95
N TRP A 145 -2.37 16.14 5.75
CA TRP A 145 -3.24 16.22 4.59
C TRP A 145 -4.47 15.29 4.69
N LEU A 146 -4.32 14.07 5.21
CA LEU A 146 -5.44 13.16 5.44
C LEU A 146 -6.43 13.71 6.49
N LEU A 147 -5.94 14.33 7.55
CA LEU A 147 -6.76 14.98 8.58
C LEU A 147 -7.45 16.23 8.03
N ASP A 148 -6.66 17.20 7.57
CA ASP A 148 -7.14 18.55 7.33
C ASP A 148 -7.87 18.71 5.99
N VAL A 149 -7.43 17.96 4.97
CA VAL A 149 -7.93 18.11 3.60
C VAL A 149 -8.91 17.00 3.21
N ILE A 150 -8.61 15.75 3.57
CA ILE A 150 -9.53 14.65 3.29
C ILE A 150 -10.61 14.57 4.37
N GLY A 151 -10.28 14.83 5.64
CA GLY A 151 -11.20 14.76 6.76
C GLY A 151 -11.29 13.34 7.35
N ILE A 152 -10.20 12.57 7.31
CA ILE A 152 -10.11 11.28 8.00
C ILE A 152 -10.10 11.54 9.51
N ALA A 153 -10.86 10.77 10.27
CA ALA A 153 -10.88 10.87 11.72
C ALA A 153 -9.51 10.46 12.31
N GLU A 154 -9.00 11.24 13.25
CA GLU A 154 -7.70 10.99 13.91
C GLU A 154 -7.63 9.58 14.49
N ALA A 155 -8.70 9.11 15.12
CA ALA A 155 -8.79 7.75 15.68
C ALA A 155 -8.61 6.62 14.65
N LYS A 156 -8.73 6.91 13.36
CA LYS A 156 -8.52 5.94 12.27
C LYS A 156 -7.15 6.08 11.60
N LEU A 157 -6.29 6.98 12.05
CA LEU A 157 -5.06 7.34 11.35
C LEU A 157 -3.83 7.16 12.24
N ILE A 158 -2.84 6.47 11.71
CA ILE A 158 -1.53 6.32 12.34
C ILE A 158 -0.43 6.70 11.35
N THR A 159 0.65 7.30 11.84
CA THR A 159 1.86 7.54 11.05
C THR A 159 2.88 6.45 11.33
N ILE A 160 3.30 5.76 10.27
CA ILE A 160 4.37 4.76 10.31
C ILE A 160 5.35 5.09 9.19
N HIS A 161 6.52 5.62 9.56
CA HIS A 161 7.56 5.94 8.58
C HIS A 161 8.10 4.69 7.89
N ASN A 162 8.51 4.85 6.62
CA ASN A 162 9.15 3.76 5.91
C ASN A 162 10.44 3.36 6.60
N GLY A 163 10.60 2.07 6.88
CA GLY A 163 11.81 1.52 7.47
C GLY A 163 12.91 1.37 6.43
N VAL A 164 14.17 1.55 6.88
CA VAL A 164 15.38 1.29 6.09
C VAL A 164 16.13 0.12 6.72
N ASP A 165 16.76 -0.69 5.90
CA ASP A 165 17.63 -1.77 6.37
C ASP A 165 18.98 -1.20 6.80
N LEU A 166 19.14 -0.97 8.10
CA LEU A 166 20.36 -0.41 8.68
C LEU A 166 21.57 -1.32 8.55
N THR A 167 21.40 -2.61 8.23
CA THR A 167 22.54 -3.50 7.98
C THR A 167 23.15 -3.26 6.61
N ARG A 168 22.36 -2.78 5.65
CA ARG A 168 22.78 -2.44 4.29
C ARG A 168 23.21 -0.98 4.13
N PHE A 169 22.69 -0.10 4.97
CA PHE A 169 22.97 1.34 4.95
C PHE A 169 23.67 1.73 6.24
N LYS A 170 24.91 1.28 6.41
CA LYS A 170 25.78 1.76 7.46
C LYS A 170 26.33 3.13 7.06
N SER A 171 26.29 4.07 7.98
CA SER A 171 27.07 5.30 7.88
C SER A 171 28.53 4.92 8.18
N ASP A 172 29.34 4.70 7.16
CA ASP A 172 30.77 4.36 7.31
C ASP A 172 31.62 5.58 7.70
N GLY A 173 31.05 6.53 8.44
CA GLY A 173 31.80 7.67 8.96
C GLY A 173 32.42 8.59 7.90
N MET A 174 32.04 8.46 6.63
CA MET A 174 32.45 9.45 5.63
C MET A 174 31.83 10.80 6.00
N PRO A 175 32.66 11.86 6.12
CA PRO A 175 32.11 13.20 6.36
C PRO A 175 31.11 13.52 5.24
N ALA A 176 30.00 14.15 5.64
CA ALA A 176 29.03 14.68 4.69
C ALA A 176 29.81 15.44 3.60
N ARG A 177 29.57 15.11 2.33
CA ARG A 177 30.16 15.88 1.24
C ARG A 177 29.75 17.34 1.43
N GLU A 178 30.67 18.17 1.90
CA GLU A 178 30.53 19.61 1.85
C GLU A 178 30.34 19.98 0.37
N GLY A 179 29.22 20.52 0.00
CA GLY A 179 28.99 21.05 -1.35
C GLY A 179 27.71 20.68 -2.07
N LEU A 180 26.74 20.03 -1.42
CA LEU A 180 25.38 19.96 -1.97
C LEU A 180 24.52 21.04 -1.32
N ALA A 181 24.63 22.27 -1.84
CA ALA A 181 23.62 23.29 -1.60
C ALA A 181 22.33 22.86 -2.32
N PRO A 182 21.15 22.99 -1.67
CA PRO A 182 19.89 22.80 -2.36
C PRO A 182 19.70 23.96 -3.36
N GLU A 183 19.55 23.61 -4.65
CA GLU A 183 18.97 24.53 -5.63
C GLU A 183 17.45 24.64 -5.43
#